data_6ddd2e0b5fec11fc2df04fe6915ddaf7
#
_entry.id   6ddd2e0b5fec11fc2df04fe6915ddaf7
#
_cell.length_a   1.000
_cell.length_b   1.000
_cell.length_c   1.000
_cell.angle_alpha   90.00
_cell.angle_beta   90.00
_cell.angle_gamma   90.00
#
_symmetry.space_group_name_H-M   'P 1'
#
loop_
_entity.id
_entity.type
_entity.pdbx_description
1 polymer ?
#
loop_
_entity_poly.entity_id
_entity_poly.type
_entity_poly.pdbx_seq_one_letter_code
_entity_poly.pdbx_strand_id
1 'polypeptide(L)'
;TFKEDVYYDGTVKIAVRDSMPIRKQELNKDGDDEVASSFSITIGSGKRYNRVVIHQNKADQQLETRSIQGVNYLVTDKFPALVWNTDYTDVDTLGKHVCHKATASYRGTTLVAYYTNDIPVPVGPSKFGGLPGLIVMLYNESANPNYWYLKEVNYPYAGNIPVNDKYIQSLPKLSLEEFVKKDDQINEEQMRIMYSKMPMMEGISVQK
;
A
#
# COMPACT_ATOMS: atom_id res chain seq x y z
N THR A 1 -3.04 -11.31 0.65
CA THR A 1 -2.42 -11.12 -0.68
C THR A 1 -3.28 -10.20 -1.50
N PHE A 2 -2.70 -9.22 -2.16
CA PHE A 2 -3.37 -8.30 -3.07
C PHE A 2 -2.65 -8.31 -4.42
N LYS A 3 -3.36 -7.90 -5.48
CA LYS A 3 -2.82 -7.70 -6.81
C LYS A 3 -2.54 -6.22 -7.02
N GLU A 4 -1.42 -5.90 -7.65
CA GLU A 4 -1.06 -4.56 -8.07
C GLU A 4 -0.66 -4.61 -9.54
N ASP A 5 -1.29 -3.78 -10.37
CA ASP A 5 -0.92 -3.60 -11.77
C ASP A 5 -0.11 -2.31 -11.89
N VAL A 6 1.05 -2.40 -12.56
CA VAL A 6 1.96 -1.26 -12.73
C VAL A 6 2.08 -0.93 -14.21
N TYR A 7 1.85 0.34 -14.55
CA TYR A 7 1.93 0.89 -15.92
C TYR A 7 3.04 1.93 -15.97
N TYR A 8 3.77 1.95 -17.07
CA TYR A 8 4.86 2.88 -17.29
C TYR A 8 4.94 3.32 -18.75
N ASP A 9 5.03 4.61 -19.00
CA ASP A 9 5.11 5.22 -20.35
C ASP A 9 6.49 5.83 -20.70
N GLY A 10 7.48 5.60 -19.85
CA GLY A 10 8.81 6.22 -19.97
C GLY A 10 9.01 7.45 -19.09
N THR A 11 7.95 8.09 -18.64
CA THR A 11 7.99 9.32 -17.82
C THR A 11 7.21 9.17 -16.52
N VAL A 12 6.04 8.57 -16.60
CA VAL A 12 5.12 8.40 -15.48
C VAL A 12 4.92 6.92 -15.20
N LYS A 13 5.02 6.54 -13.95
CA LYS A 13 4.65 5.23 -13.45
C LYS A 13 3.36 5.33 -12.66
N ILE A 14 2.40 4.47 -12.97
CA ILE A 14 1.13 4.36 -12.26
C ILE A 14 0.99 2.95 -11.73
N ALA A 15 0.86 2.82 -10.40
CA ALA A 15 0.57 1.55 -9.75
C ALA A 15 -0.87 1.57 -9.24
N VAL A 16 -1.65 0.56 -9.61
CA VAL A 16 -3.06 0.40 -9.23
C VAL A 16 -3.18 -0.87 -8.40
N ARG A 17 -3.58 -0.72 -7.14
CA ARG A 17 -3.79 -1.83 -6.23
C ARG A 17 -5.27 -2.07 -6.03
N ASP A 18 -5.70 -3.32 -6.20
CA ASP A 18 -7.06 -3.72 -5.89
C ASP A 18 -7.34 -3.57 -4.38
N SER A 19 -8.52 -3.05 -4.05
CA SER A 19 -8.98 -3.03 -2.67
C SER A 19 -9.09 -4.47 -2.16
N MET A 20 -8.59 -4.73 -0.95
CA MET A 20 -8.75 -6.04 -0.33
C MET A 20 -10.24 -6.38 -0.20
N PRO A 21 -10.66 -7.60 -0.54
CA PRO A 21 -12.00 -8.04 -0.23
C PRO A 21 -12.16 -8.04 1.31
N ILE A 22 -13.20 -7.38 1.80
CA ILE A 22 -13.57 -7.45 3.22
C ILE A 22 -13.92 -8.91 3.49
N ARG A 23 -13.12 -9.62 4.29
CA ARG A 23 -13.51 -10.93 4.80
C ARG A 23 -14.71 -10.70 5.71
N LYS A 24 -15.89 -11.10 5.26
CA LYS A 24 -17.00 -11.37 6.17
C LYS A 24 -16.57 -12.60 6.98
N GLN A 25 -16.23 -12.42 8.25
CA GLN A 25 -16.24 -13.54 9.20
C GLN A 25 -17.72 -13.86 9.45
N GLU A 26 -18.21 -14.92 8.82
CA GLU A 26 -19.41 -15.58 9.28
C GLU A 26 -19.01 -16.32 10.57
N LEU A 27 -19.44 -15.80 11.70
CA LEU A 27 -19.43 -16.54 12.94
C LEU A 27 -20.49 -17.63 12.80
N ASN A 28 -20.04 -18.89 12.67
CA ASN A 28 -20.89 -20.03 12.75
C ASN A 28 -21.58 -20.03 14.12
N LYS A 29 -22.90 -19.90 14.09
CA LYS A 29 -23.77 -20.19 15.24
C LYS A 29 -23.94 -21.69 15.30
N ASP A 30 -23.08 -22.38 16.04
CA ASP A 30 -23.37 -23.70 16.58
C ASP A 30 -22.99 -23.69 18.07
N GLY A 31 -23.99 -23.79 18.90
CA GLY A 31 -23.83 -23.97 20.36
C GLY A 31 -24.73 -23.06 21.17
N ASP A 32 -25.76 -23.68 21.76
CA ASP A 32 -26.56 -23.12 22.86
C ASP A 32 -25.65 -22.73 24.01
N ASP A 33 -25.53 -21.42 24.28
CA ASP A 33 -25.34 -20.86 25.61
C ASP A 33 -25.60 -19.35 25.57
N GLU A 34 -26.46 -18.90 26.48
CA GLU A 34 -26.85 -17.52 26.70
C GLU A 34 -25.66 -16.64 27.09
N VAL A 35 -25.71 -15.38 26.60
CA VAL A 35 -24.86 -14.23 26.92
C VAL A 35 -23.54 -14.15 26.07
N ALA A 36 -23.68 -13.99 24.79
CA ALA A 36 -22.66 -13.33 24.01
C ALA A 36 -23.29 -12.13 23.28
N SER A 37 -23.08 -10.94 23.81
CA SER A 37 -23.33 -9.71 23.07
C SER A 37 -22.46 -9.70 21.83
N SER A 38 -23.03 -10.06 20.68
CA SER A 38 -22.34 -10.00 19.39
C SER A 38 -22.14 -8.55 19.00
N PHE A 39 -20.92 -8.08 19.14
CA PHE A 39 -20.51 -6.78 18.61
C PHE A 39 -20.14 -6.97 17.14
N SER A 40 -21.05 -6.66 16.23
CA SER A 40 -20.74 -6.63 14.82
C SER A 40 -20.27 -5.23 14.42
N ILE A 41 -18.98 -5.09 14.15
CA ILE A 41 -18.46 -3.90 13.46
C ILE A 41 -18.77 -4.07 11.98
N THR A 42 -19.80 -3.39 11.49
CA THR A 42 -20.01 -3.22 10.06
C THR A 42 -19.06 -2.13 9.59
N ILE A 43 -17.87 -2.51 9.15
CA ILE A 43 -16.98 -1.59 8.42
C ILE A 43 -17.61 -1.36 7.06
N GLY A 44 -18.03 -0.12 6.82
CA GLY A 44 -18.94 0.34 5.79
C GLY A 44 -18.76 -0.29 4.42
N SER A 45 -19.88 -0.55 3.76
CA SER A 45 -20.01 -0.88 2.34
C SER A 45 -19.71 0.34 1.45
N GLY A 46 -18.54 0.96 1.61
CA GLY A 46 -18.06 2.00 0.72
C GLY A 46 -17.72 1.42 -0.65
N LYS A 47 -17.98 2.16 -1.72
CA LYS A 47 -17.51 1.82 -3.06
C LYS A 47 -16.04 1.44 -2.98
N ARG A 48 -15.67 0.28 -3.54
CA ARG A 48 -14.27 -0.15 -3.62
C ARG A 48 -13.50 0.87 -4.45
N TYR A 49 -12.56 1.55 -3.83
CA TYR A 49 -11.66 2.44 -4.54
C TYR A 49 -10.31 1.74 -4.63
N ASN A 50 -9.82 1.61 -5.85
CA ASN A 50 -8.47 1.12 -6.07
C ASN A 50 -7.48 2.15 -5.53
N ARG A 51 -6.48 1.69 -4.79
CA ARG A 51 -5.37 2.56 -4.40
C ARG A 51 -4.51 2.82 -5.63
N VAL A 52 -4.41 4.08 -6.02
CA VAL A 52 -3.59 4.52 -7.15
C VAL A 52 -2.38 5.28 -6.62
N VAL A 53 -1.21 4.90 -7.08
CA VAL A 53 0.06 5.60 -6.81
C VAL A 53 0.62 6.06 -8.13
N ILE A 54 0.82 7.36 -8.28
CA ILE A 54 1.40 7.99 -9.46
C ILE A 54 2.77 8.54 -9.06
N HIS A 55 3.80 8.09 -9.74
CA HIS A 55 5.15 8.57 -9.54
C HIS A 55 5.66 9.26 -10.82
N GLN A 56 6.08 10.52 -10.67
CA GLN A 56 6.67 11.32 -11.75
C GLN A 56 8.18 11.41 -11.54
N ASN A 57 8.97 10.80 -12.41
CA ASN A 57 10.44 10.70 -12.27
C ASN A 57 11.15 12.07 -12.18
N LYS A 58 10.57 13.14 -12.77
CA LYS A 58 11.22 14.46 -12.82
C LYS A 58 10.94 15.36 -11.60
N ALA A 59 10.00 14.98 -10.73
CA ALA A 59 9.48 15.89 -9.71
C ALA A 59 9.80 15.47 -8.28
N ASP A 60 10.45 14.31 -8.05
CA ASP A 60 10.60 13.68 -6.73
C ASP A 60 9.28 13.66 -5.94
N GLN A 61 8.17 13.67 -6.65
CA GLN A 61 6.83 13.70 -6.11
C GLN A 61 6.10 12.41 -6.42
N GLN A 62 5.40 11.97 -5.41
CA GLN A 62 4.45 10.89 -5.49
C GLN A 62 3.06 11.41 -5.17
N LEU A 63 2.10 11.08 -6.00
CA LEU A 63 0.68 11.27 -5.73
C LEU A 63 0.06 9.93 -5.39
N GLU A 64 -0.70 9.87 -4.32
CA GLU A 64 -1.34 8.64 -3.87
C GLU A 64 -2.79 8.90 -3.47
N THR A 65 -3.71 8.06 -3.93
CA THR A 65 -5.07 8.09 -3.41
C THR A 65 -5.12 7.40 -2.05
N ARG A 66 -5.59 8.12 -1.04
CA ARG A 66 -5.81 7.60 0.32
C ARG A 66 -7.21 7.92 0.78
N SER A 67 -7.72 7.12 1.73
CA SER A 67 -9.07 7.30 2.25
C SER A 67 -9.06 7.47 3.76
N ILE A 68 -9.85 8.41 4.26
CA ILE A 68 -10.23 8.55 5.68
C ILE A 68 -11.73 8.38 5.74
N GLN A 69 -12.22 7.35 6.43
CA GLN A 69 -13.65 7.06 6.62
C GLN A 69 -14.47 7.06 5.33
N GLY A 70 -13.91 6.51 4.25
CA GLY A 70 -14.60 6.42 2.95
C GLY A 70 -14.54 7.70 2.11
N VAL A 71 -13.94 8.78 2.61
CA VAL A 71 -13.65 9.99 1.83
C VAL A 71 -12.25 9.86 1.22
N ASN A 72 -12.16 9.95 -0.11
CA ASN A 72 -10.89 9.84 -0.82
C ASN A 72 -10.21 11.18 -0.98
N TYR A 73 -8.89 11.16 -0.86
CA TYR A 73 -7.98 12.29 -1.02
C TYR A 73 -6.87 11.93 -2.00
N LEU A 74 -6.38 12.92 -2.73
CA LEU A 74 -5.14 12.83 -3.47
C LEU A 74 -4.02 13.40 -2.62
N VAL A 75 -3.19 12.51 -2.08
CA VAL A 75 -2.11 12.86 -1.15
C VAL A 75 -0.81 13.02 -1.90
N THR A 76 -0.16 14.17 -1.73
CA THR A 76 1.18 14.44 -2.27
C THR A 76 2.23 14.12 -1.21
N ASP A 77 3.21 13.30 -1.58
CA ASP A 77 4.37 12.98 -0.74
C ASP A 77 5.66 13.27 -1.51
N LYS A 78 6.71 13.64 -0.80
CA LYS A 78 8.07 13.68 -1.35
C LYS A 78 8.64 12.28 -1.33
N PHE A 79 9.04 11.80 -2.47
CA PHE A 79 9.67 10.50 -2.61
C PHE A 79 11.05 10.68 -3.26
N PRO A 80 12.11 10.90 -2.47
CA PRO A 80 13.46 11.03 -2.99
C PRO A 80 13.87 9.76 -3.72
N ALA A 81 14.68 9.91 -4.76
CA ALA A 81 15.25 8.78 -5.47
C ALA A 81 15.98 7.86 -4.50
N LEU A 82 15.74 6.55 -4.63
CA LEU A 82 16.45 5.56 -3.83
C LEU A 82 17.89 5.43 -4.33
N VAL A 83 18.82 5.42 -3.39
CA VAL A 83 20.23 5.09 -3.69
C VAL A 83 20.39 3.59 -3.52
N TRP A 84 20.46 2.89 -4.66
CA TRP A 84 20.64 1.45 -4.69
C TRP A 84 22.13 1.08 -4.64
N ASN A 85 22.48 0.17 -3.75
CA ASN A 85 23.73 -0.57 -3.82
C ASN A 85 23.50 -1.78 -4.75
N THR A 86 24.27 -1.86 -5.80
CA THR A 86 24.24 -2.94 -6.81
C THR A 86 25.53 -3.74 -6.86
N ASP A 87 26.45 -3.57 -5.88
CA ASP A 87 27.77 -4.21 -5.83
C ASP A 87 27.67 -5.69 -5.38
N TYR A 88 26.71 -6.40 -5.95
CA TYR A 88 26.51 -7.84 -5.75
C TYR A 88 26.88 -8.58 -7.03
N THR A 89 27.69 -9.62 -6.89
CA THR A 89 28.06 -10.50 -8.03
C THR A 89 27.08 -11.67 -8.19
N ASP A 90 26.27 -11.94 -7.17
CA ASP A 90 25.33 -13.04 -7.18
C ASP A 90 24.20 -12.79 -8.18
N VAL A 91 23.90 -13.82 -8.95
CA VAL A 91 22.85 -13.83 -9.96
C VAL A 91 21.90 -14.98 -9.62
N ASP A 92 20.62 -14.63 -9.48
CA ASP A 92 19.55 -15.57 -9.20
C ASP A 92 18.61 -15.71 -10.40
N THR A 93 17.95 -16.85 -10.55
CA THR A 93 16.90 -17.04 -11.54
C THR A 93 15.54 -17.04 -10.88
N LEU A 94 14.74 -16.00 -11.15
CA LEU A 94 13.37 -15.88 -10.65
C LEU A 94 12.36 -16.08 -11.78
N GLY A 95 11.68 -17.21 -11.77
CA GLY A 95 10.84 -17.64 -12.90
C GLY A 95 11.68 -17.83 -14.16
N LYS A 96 11.44 -16.99 -15.18
CA LYS A 96 12.19 -17.01 -16.46
C LYS A 96 13.26 -15.91 -16.57
N HIS A 97 13.45 -15.11 -15.52
CA HIS A 97 14.32 -13.94 -15.56
C HIS A 97 15.61 -14.20 -14.79
N VAL A 98 16.73 -13.84 -15.41
CA VAL A 98 18.02 -13.74 -14.72
C VAL A 98 18.05 -12.41 -13.98
N CYS A 99 18.25 -12.46 -12.67
CA CYS A 99 18.09 -11.32 -11.79
C CYS A 99 19.37 -11.00 -11.01
N HIS A 100 19.66 -9.72 -10.87
CA HIS A 100 20.72 -9.18 -10.04
C HIS A 100 20.13 -8.64 -8.74
N LYS A 101 20.87 -8.80 -7.64
CA LYS A 101 20.49 -8.26 -6.33
C LYS A 101 20.85 -6.80 -6.23
N ALA A 102 19.98 -6.03 -5.56
CA ALA A 102 20.26 -4.67 -5.13
C ALA A 102 19.66 -4.41 -3.76
N THR A 103 20.26 -3.50 -2.97
CA THR A 103 19.74 -3.08 -1.67
C THR A 103 19.70 -1.57 -1.56
N ALA A 104 18.72 -1.06 -0.79
CA ALA A 104 18.62 0.36 -0.49
C ALA A 104 18.08 0.60 0.92
N SER A 105 18.48 1.67 1.56
CA SER A 105 17.87 2.11 2.81
C SER A 105 16.61 2.91 2.54
N TYR A 106 15.53 2.57 3.21
CA TYR A 106 14.26 3.28 3.10
C TYR A 106 13.51 3.30 4.43
N ARG A 107 13.29 4.51 4.98
CA ARG A 107 12.53 4.73 6.23
C ARG A 107 12.96 3.82 7.38
N GLY A 108 14.27 3.69 7.60
CA GLY A 108 14.83 2.90 8.70
C GLY A 108 14.84 1.39 8.50
N THR A 109 14.49 0.90 7.30
CA THR A 109 14.59 -0.51 6.93
C THR A 109 15.41 -0.69 5.67
N THR A 110 15.95 -1.89 5.45
CA THR A 110 16.63 -2.26 4.21
C THR A 110 15.58 -2.81 3.22
N LEU A 111 15.57 -2.27 2.02
CA LEU A 111 14.90 -2.87 0.87
C LEU A 111 15.89 -3.80 0.17
N VAL A 112 15.41 -4.99 -0.20
CA VAL A 112 16.14 -5.94 -1.04
C VAL A 112 15.35 -6.12 -2.33
N ALA A 113 15.97 -5.85 -3.47
CA ALA A 113 15.39 -6.01 -4.79
C ALA A 113 16.17 -7.00 -5.63
N TYR A 114 15.45 -7.75 -6.45
CA TYR A 114 15.99 -8.55 -7.53
C TYR A 114 15.42 -8.00 -8.84
N TYR A 115 16.30 -7.54 -9.72
CA TYR A 115 15.91 -6.90 -10.97
C TYR A 115 16.57 -7.59 -12.17
N THR A 116 15.90 -7.52 -13.32
CA THR A 116 16.40 -8.09 -14.57
C THR A 116 16.71 -7.02 -15.59
N ASN A 117 17.84 -7.17 -16.28
CA ASN A 117 18.23 -6.32 -17.40
C ASN A 117 17.58 -6.74 -18.73
N ASP A 118 16.92 -7.92 -18.79
CA ASP A 118 16.19 -8.38 -19.98
C ASP A 118 15.07 -7.42 -20.38
N ILE A 119 14.54 -6.69 -19.39
CA ILE A 119 13.55 -5.64 -19.57
C ILE A 119 14.13 -4.34 -19.00
N PRO A 120 14.78 -3.51 -19.85
CA PRO A 120 15.53 -2.35 -19.40
C PRO A 120 14.64 -1.14 -19.07
N VAL A 121 13.71 -1.33 -18.14
CA VAL A 121 12.81 -0.28 -17.63
C VAL A 121 13.00 -0.10 -16.13
N PRO A 122 13.17 1.14 -15.61
CA PRO A 122 13.49 1.40 -14.21
C PRO A 122 12.24 1.30 -13.33
N VAL A 123 11.47 0.24 -13.48
CA VAL A 123 10.14 0.06 -12.86
C VAL A 123 10.17 -1.03 -11.81
N GLY A 124 9.38 -0.84 -10.77
CA GLY A 124 9.11 -1.80 -9.71
C GLY A 124 7.73 -1.59 -9.10
N PRO A 125 7.36 -2.39 -8.10
CA PRO A 125 6.04 -2.34 -7.47
C PRO A 125 5.82 -1.03 -6.72
N SER A 126 4.55 -0.62 -6.61
CA SER A 126 4.13 0.57 -5.87
C SER A 126 4.95 1.80 -6.27
N LYS A 127 5.60 2.44 -5.33
CA LYS A 127 6.46 3.61 -5.52
C LYS A 127 7.92 3.29 -5.85
N PHE A 128 8.33 2.04 -5.75
CA PHE A 128 9.72 1.64 -5.90
C PHE A 128 10.13 1.49 -7.36
N GLY A 129 11.40 1.70 -7.63
CA GLY A 129 12.01 1.65 -8.96
C GLY A 129 13.39 2.29 -8.97
N GLY A 130 13.88 2.69 -10.14
CA GLY A 130 15.16 3.40 -10.31
C GLY A 130 16.38 2.50 -10.47
N LEU A 131 16.20 1.18 -10.55
CA LEU A 131 17.22 0.24 -11.00
C LEU A 131 17.31 0.22 -12.54
N PRO A 132 18.41 -0.21 -13.13
CA PRO A 132 18.59 -0.19 -14.60
C PRO A 132 17.67 -1.17 -15.34
N GLY A 133 16.93 -2.00 -14.61
CA GLY A 133 15.99 -2.97 -15.15
C GLY A 133 14.75 -3.14 -14.30
N LEU A 134 13.83 -4.00 -14.77
CA LEU A 134 12.57 -4.30 -14.11
C LEU A 134 12.79 -5.05 -12.79
N ILE A 135 12.20 -4.57 -11.70
CA ILE A 135 12.22 -5.28 -10.42
C ILE A 135 11.25 -6.47 -10.48
N VAL A 136 11.80 -7.67 -10.36
CA VAL A 136 11.05 -8.94 -10.37
C VAL A 136 10.58 -9.34 -8.97
N MET A 137 11.41 -9.06 -7.96
CA MET A 137 11.07 -9.26 -6.56
C MET A 137 11.57 -8.10 -5.72
N LEU A 138 10.77 -7.70 -4.74
CA LEU A 138 11.14 -6.68 -3.75
C LEU A 138 10.62 -7.10 -2.38
N TYR A 139 11.42 -6.91 -1.36
CA TYR A 139 10.97 -7.03 0.03
C TYR A 139 11.72 -6.08 0.95
N ASN A 140 11.17 -5.85 2.15
CA ASN A 140 11.85 -5.11 3.20
C ASN A 140 12.26 -6.04 4.33
N GLU A 141 13.46 -5.81 4.88
CA GLU A 141 13.96 -6.52 6.04
C GLU A 141 13.36 -5.92 7.32
N SER A 142 12.25 -6.47 7.77
CA SER A 142 11.56 -6.07 9.00
C SER A 142 10.99 -7.29 9.71
N ALA A 143 10.53 -7.12 10.96
CA ALA A 143 9.89 -8.20 11.71
C ALA A 143 8.65 -8.77 10.99
N ASN A 144 7.95 -7.93 10.22
CA ASN A 144 6.82 -8.30 9.37
C ASN A 144 7.10 -7.84 7.94
N PRO A 145 7.87 -8.60 7.15
CA PRO A 145 8.29 -8.17 5.82
C PRO A 145 7.11 -8.12 4.83
N ASN A 146 7.12 -7.10 4.00
CA ASN A 146 6.26 -7.03 2.83
C ASN A 146 7.02 -7.56 1.63
N TYR A 147 6.36 -8.43 0.86
CA TYR A 147 6.91 -9.03 -0.35
C TYR A 147 6.09 -8.63 -1.56
N TRP A 148 6.78 -8.31 -2.65
CA TRP A 148 6.22 -8.10 -3.99
C TRP A 148 6.91 -9.04 -4.97
N TYR A 149 6.12 -9.73 -5.78
CA TYR A 149 6.61 -10.63 -6.82
C TYR A 149 5.96 -10.28 -8.14
N LEU A 150 6.77 -10.18 -9.19
CA LEU A 150 6.29 -10.08 -10.55
C LEU A 150 5.60 -11.39 -10.94
N LYS A 151 4.34 -11.31 -11.36
CA LYS A 151 3.60 -12.45 -11.90
C LYS A 151 3.63 -12.49 -13.41
N GLU A 152 3.43 -11.34 -14.01
CA GLU A 152 3.31 -11.19 -15.45
C GLU A 152 3.84 -9.83 -15.88
N VAL A 153 4.41 -9.77 -17.07
CA VAL A 153 4.85 -8.54 -17.71
C VAL A 153 4.48 -8.56 -19.19
N ASN A 154 3.86 -7.46 -19.61
CA ASN A 154 3.56 -7.17 -21.01
C ASN A 154 4.47 -6.03 -21.48
N TYR A 155 5.51 -6.36 -22.24
CA TYR A 155 6.47 -5.38 -22.71
C TYR A 155 6.86 -5.68 -24.19
N PRO A 156 6.77 -4.70 -25.09
CA PRO A 156 6.17 -3.37 -24.89
C PRO A 156 4.65 -3.42 -24.70
N TYR A 157 4.09 -2.49 -23.89
CA TYR A 157 2.66 -2.41 -23.66
C TYR A 157 2.02 -1.38 -24.61
N ALA A 158 1.07 -1.81 -25.44
CA ALA A 158 0.37 -0.98 -26.41
C ALA A 158 -1.07 -0.60 -25.98
N GLY A 159 -1.47 -0.97 -24.76
CA GLY A 159 -2.82 -0.71 -24.26
C GLY A 159 -2.96 0.67 -23.59
N ASN A 160 -4.20 1.02 -23.26
CA ASN A 160 -4.50 2.22 -22.48
C ASN A 160 -4.31 1.94 -20.97
N ILE A 161 -3.78 2.91 -20.25
CA ILE A 161 -3.71 2.85 -18.79
C ILE A 161 -5.13 3.01 -18.23
N PRO A 162 -5.68 2.02 -17.49
CA PRO A 162 -7.07 2.03 -17.04
C PRO A 162 -7.25 2.89 -15.78
N VAL A 163 -6.78 4.12 -15.81
CA VAL A 163 -6.89 5.07 -14.69
C VAL A 163 -7.80 6.22 -15.10
N ASN A 164 -8.80 6.50 -14.25
CA ASN A 164 -9.68 7.64 -14.46
C ASN A 164 -9.02 8.93 -13.94
N ASP A 165 -8.21 9.56 -14.78
CA ASP A 165 -7.49 10.78 -14.44
C ASP A 165 -8.40 11.92 -14.00
N LYS A 166 -9.57 12.06 -14.62
CA LYS A 166 -10.55 13.10 -14.26
C LYS A 166 -11.04 12.93 -12.83
N TYR A 167 -11.32 11.68 -12.43
CA TYR A 167 -11.72 11.37 -11.06
C TYR A 167 -10.59 11.66 -10.07
N ILE A 168 -9.38 11.20 -10.35
CA ILE A 168 -8.22 11.40 -9.46
C ILE A 168 -7.93 12.89 -9.27
N GLN A 169 -7.96 13.67 -10.37
CA GLN A 169 -7.71 15.11 -10.31
C GLN A 169 -8.82 15.90 -9.60
N SER A 170 -10.04 15.36 -9.51
CA SER A 170 -11.17 15.96 -8.79
C SER A 170 -11.10 15.75 -7.27
N LEU A 171 -10.24 14.84 -6.78
CA LEU A 171 -10.11 14.57 -5.36
C LEU A 171 -9.53 15.77 -4.59
N PRO A 172 -9.98 16.00 -3.35
CA PRO A 172 -9.35 16.98 -2.47
C PRO A 172 -7.86 16.65 -2.31
N LYS A 173 -7.00 17.67 -2.48
CA LYS A 173 -5.54 17.51 -2.41
C LYS A 173 -5.05 17.85 -1.02
N LEU A 174 -4.20 16.98 -0.46
CA LEU A 174 -3.52 17.17 0.81
C LEU A 174 -2.05 16.81 0.67
N SER A 175 -1.19 17.45 1.44
CA SER A 175 0.14 16.91 1.72
C SER A 175 0.02 15.66 2.60
N LEU A 176 1.07 14.84 2.65
CA LEU A 176 1.09 13.69 3.56
C LEU A 176 0.94 14.13 5.02
N GLU A 177 1.57 15.23 5.39
CA GLU A 177 1.49 15.79 6.76
C GLU A 177 0.06 16.22 7.12
N GLU A 178 -0.62 16.94 6.23
CA GLU A 178 -2.02 17.35 6.43
C GLU A 178 -2.95 16.13 6.49
N PHE A 179 -2.69 15.12 5.66
CA PHE A 179 -3.47 13.89 5.66
C PHE A 179 -3.33 13.15 6.99
N VAL A 180 -2.10 12.95 7.50
CA VAL A 180 -1.83 12.29 8.78
C VAL A 180 -2.49 13.04 9.92
N LYS A 181 -2.30 14.36 9.99
CA LYS A 181 -2.93 15.19 11.02
C LYS A 181 -4.46 15.09 11.03
N LYS A 182 -5.07 15.04 9.82
CA LYS A 182 -6.52 14.89 9.69
C LYS A 182 -7.00 13.50 10.13
N ASP A 183 -6.26 12.45 9.78
CA ASP A 183 -6.58 11.07 10.17
C ASP A 183 -6.47 10.90 11.69
N ASP A 184 -5.41 11.42 12.31
CA ASP A 184 -5.22 11.38 13.76
C ASP A 184 -6.35 12.12 14.49
N GLN A 185 -6.73 13.32 14.06
CA GLN A 185 -7.83 14.07 14.67
C GLN A 185 -9.17 13.31 14.61
N ILE A 186 -9.45 12.67 13.49
CA ILE A 186 -10.67 11.91 13.32
C ILE A 186 -10.64 10.65 14.20
N ASN A 187 -9.50 9.96 14.27
CA ASN A 187 -9.34 8.77 15.11
C ASN A 187 -9.45 9.11 16.60
N GLU A 188 -8.85 10.21 17.06
CA GLU A 188 -8.99 10.70 18.45
C GLU A 188 -10.44 11.00 18.80
N GLU A 189 -11.17 11.69 17.94
CA GLU A 189 -12.58 11.99 18.17
C GLU A 189 -13.44 10.72 18.21
N GLN A 190 -13.19 9.74 17.35
CA GLN A 190 -13.88 8.45 17.40
C GLN A 190 -13.59 7.70 18.68
N MET A 191 -12.35 7.65 19.13
CA MET A 191 -11.98 7.05 20.40
C MET A 191 -12.69 7.72 21.55
N ARG A 192 -12.74 9.05 21.55
CA ARG A 192 -13.45 9.83 22.56
C ARG A 192 -14.94 9.51 22.61
N ILE A 193 -15.60 9.44 21.43
CA ILE A 193 -17.02 9.03 21.32
C ILE A 193 -17.22 7.59 21.82
N MET A 194 -16.32 6.68 21.46
CA MET A 194 -16.38 5.29 21.88
C MET A 194 -16.28 5.18 23.40
N TYR A 195 -15.30 5.84 24.02
CA TYR A 195 -15.15 5.83 25.49
C TYR A 195 -16.33 6.48 26.20
N SER A 196 -16.93 7.54 25.66
CA SER A 196 -18.10 8.18 26.26
C SER A 196 -19.36 7.30 26.27
N LYS A 197 -19.40 6.30 25.38
CA LYS A 197 -20.51 5.33 25.26
C LYS A 197 -20.26 4.01 26.00
N MET A 198 -19.04 3.78 26.50
CA MET A 198 -18.75 2.61 27.32
C MET A 198 -19.41 2.79 28.69
N PRO A 199 -20.25 1.83 29.14
CA PRO A 199 -20.75 1.85 30.53
C PRO A 199 -19.54 1.79 31.47
N MET A 200 -19.48 2.71 32.43
CA MET A 200 -18.49 2.62 33.49
C MET A 200 -18.70 1.27 34.19
N MET A 201 -17.74 0.38 34.16
CA MET A 201 -17.72 -0.80 34.98
C MET A 201 -17.52 -0.33 36.44
N GLU A 202 -18.60 -0.02 37.13
CA GLU A 202 -18.59 0.13 38.56
C GLU A 202 -18.31 -1.23 39.20
N GLY A 203 -17.19 -1.33 39.92
CA GLY A 203 -16.97 -2.40 40.88
C GLY A 203 -15.93 -3.45 40.52
N ILE A 204 -14.66 -3.06 40.38
CA ILE A 204 -13.54 -3.94 40.75
C ILE A 204 -12.87 -3.30 41.98
N SER A 205 -13.40 -3.63 43.16
CA SER A 205 -12.68 -3.38 44.43
C SER A 205 -11.56 -4.41 44.52
N VAL A 206 -10.33 -3.98 44.32
CA VAL A 206 -9.15 -4.76 44.69
C VAL A 206 -9.08 -4.79 46.20
N GLN A 207 -9.49 -5.89 46.81
CA GLN A 207 -9.15 -6.15 48.20
C GLN A 207 -7.65 -6.36 48.32
N LYS A 208 -7.03 -5.58 49.21
CA LYS A 208 -5.64 -5.70 49.60
C LYS A 208 -5.37 -6.96 50.38
#